data_a44bd3545e5f7b57d03ec6a7dca46c61
#
_entry.id   a44bd3545e5f7b57d03ec6a7dca46c61
#
_cell.length_a   1.000
_cell.length_b   1.000
_cell.length_c   1.000
_cell.angle_alpha   90.00
_cell.angle_beta   90.00
_cell.angle_gamma   90.00
#
_symmetry.space_group_name_H-M   'P 1'
#
loop_
_entity.id
_entity.type
_entity.pdbx_description
1 polymer ?
#
loop_
_entity_poly.entity_id
_entity_poly.type
_entity_poly.pdbx_seq_one_letter_code
_entity_poly.pdbx_strand_id
1 'polypeptide(L)'
;MTVGEKIQVVRKEKRLTQKELGNLCGVSDSAIRRYENGRAIPKIKTLQKIANSLEVPVERLIPHNKTCLPSESKKQKLQSIADHYGFKKQSMITIEECSELQKAICKWHRERGDYRLSESSGCDERTAIIDELADVIIMANQITYLLSAEDEVSEQIEFKLDRQLRRMEEENAD
;
A
#
# COMPACT_ATOMS: atom_id res chain seq x y z
N MET A 1 7.64 0.79 -7.79
CA MET A 1 7.55 1.10 -9.24
C MET A 1 6.27 1.85 -9.50
N THR A 2 6.33 3.00 -10.19
CA THR A 2 5.18 3.80 -10.62
C THR A 2 4.43 3.14 -11.77
N VAL A 3 3.21 3.63 -12.09
CA VAL A 3 2.45 3.18 -13.29
C VAL A 3 3.29 3.33 -14.56
N GLY A 4 3.99 4.46 -14.70
CA GLY A 4 4.83 4.74 -15.87
C GLY A 4 6.01 3.77 -16.00
N GLU A 5 6.70 3.49 -14.91
CA GLU A 5 7.79 2.51 -14.90
C GLU A 5 7.30 1.10 -15.27
N LYS A 6 6.11 0.71 -14.80
CA LYS A 6 5.52 -0.58 -15.16
C LYS A 6 5.13 -0.66 -16.63
N ILE A 7 4.54 0.41 -17.18
CA ILE A 7 4.26 0.51 -18.62
C ILE A 7 5.57 0.34 -19.41
N GLN A 8 6.64 1.03 -19.02
CA GLN A 8 7.93 0.96 -19.67
C GLN A 8 8.53 -0.46 -19.64
N VAL A 9 8.49 -1.13 -18.49
CA VAL A 9 9.01 -2.50 -18.33
C VAL A 9 8.26 -3.47 -19.23
N VAL A 10 6.93 -3.50 -19.18
CA VAL A 10 6.11 -4.42 -19.98
C VAL A 10 6.26 -4.13 -21.47
N ARG A 11 6.33 -2.86 -21.89
CA ARG A 11 6.58 -2.49 -23.27
C ARG A 11 7.93 -3.03 -23.78
N LYS A 12 8.99 -2.88 -22.96
CA LYS A 12 10.33 -3.41 -23.30
C LYS A 12 10.35 -4.94 -23.36
N GLU A 13 9.64 -5.63 -22.47
CA GLU A 13 9.46 -7.10 -22.54
C GLU A 13 8.83 -7.53 -23.86
N LYS A 14 7.85 -6.74 -24.35
CA LYS A 14 7.19 -6.97 -25.66
C LYS A 14 8.01 -6.42 -26.84
N ARG A 15 9.20 -5.87 -26.61
CA ARG A 15 10.10 -5.28 -27.61
C ARG A 15 9.47 -4.17 -28.45
N LEU A 16 8.50 -3.46 -27.90
CA LEU A 16 7.83 -2.34 -28.56
C LEU A 16 8.56 -1.03 -28.29
N THR A 17 8.58 -0.13 -29.28
CA THR A 17 8.95 1.27 -29.12
C THR A 17 7.79 2.07 -28.50
N GLN A 18 8.05 3.26 -27.95
CA GLN A 18 7.00 4.17 -27.45
C GLN A 18 6.00 4.54 -28.54
N LYS A 19 6.49 4.70 -29.78
CA LYS A 19 5.68 5.02 -30.97
C LYS A 19 4.76 3.85 -31.37
N GLU A 20 5.28 2.63 -31.38
CA GLU A 20 4.49 1.44 -31.68
C GLU A 20 3.40 1.22 -30.63
N LEU A 21 3.74 1.31 -29.33
CA LEU A 21 2.73 1.23 -28.28
C LEU A 21 1.68 2.32 -28.40
N GLY A 22 2.09 3.55 -28.69
CA GLY A 22 1.17 4.68 -28.93
C GLY A 22 0.17 4.39 -30.05
N ASN A 23 0.66 3.89 -31.18
CA ASN A 23 -0.18 3.52 -32.33
C ASN A 23 -1.16 2.39 -31.96
N LEU A 24 -0.71 1.35 -31.26
CA LEU A 24 -1.55 0.21 -30.86
C LEU A 24 -2.70 0.61 -29.92
N CYS A 25 -2.46 1.54 -29.00
CA CYS A 25 -3.48 1.97 -28.03
C CYS A 25 -4.22 3.26 -28.42
N GLY A 26 -3.91 3.85 -29.59
CA GLY A 26 -4.54 5.08 -30.06
C GLY A 26 -4.17 6.31 -29.21
N VAL A 27 -2.93 6.36 -28.71
CA VAL A 27 -2.37 7.43 -27.89
C VAL A 27 -1.08 7.93 -28.56
N SER A 28 -0.80 9.23 -28.49
CA SER A 28 0.43 9.76 -29.07
C SER A 28 1.69 9.20 -28.37
N ASP A 29 2.77 9.06 -29.10
CA ASP A 29 4.09 8.67 -28.57
C ASP A 29 4.56 9.64 -27.47
N SER A 30 4.30 10.92 -27.63
CA SER A 30 4.59 11.95 -26.63
C SER A 30 3.81 11.73 -25.32
N ALA A 31 2.57 11.24 -25.38
CA ALA A 31 1.80 10.88 -24.20
C ALA A 31 2.37 9.63 -23.52
N ILE A 32 2.72 8.58 -24.27
CA ILE A 32 3.40 7.40 -23.70
C ILE A 32 4.68 7.79 -23.00
N ARG A 33 5.51 8.63 -23.64
CA ARG A 33 6.75 9.16 -23.06
C ARG A 33 6.51 9.93 -21.75
N ARG A 34 5.45 10.75 -21.69
CA ARG A 34 5.09 11.50 -20.47
C ARG A 34 4.64 10.57 -19.35
N TYR A 35 3.91 9.49 -19.66
CA TYR A 35 3.51 8.47 -18.69
C TYR A 35 4.73 7.72 -18.16
N GLU A 36 5.59 7.20 -19.03
CA GLU A 36 6.78 6.45 -18.63
C GLU A 36 7.77 7.27 -17.80
N ASN A 37 7.86 8.59 -18.06
CA ASN A 37 8.73 9.51 -17.31
C ASN A 37 8.07 10.09 -16.04
N GLY A 38 6.87 9.62 -15.67
CA GLY A 38 6.15 10.10 -14.49
C GLY A 38 5.64 11.53 -14.57
N ARG A 39 5.70 12.18 -15.76
CA ARG A 39 5.23 13.57 -15.98
C ARG A 39 3.71 13.68 -16.13
N ALA A 40 3.02 12.57 -16.30
CA ALA A 40 1.57 12.47 -16.30
C ALA A 40 1.14 11.06 -15.86
N ILE A 41 -0.04 10.97 -15.28
CA ILE A 41 -0.67 9.69 -14.91
C ILE A 41 -1.78 9.41 -15.93
N PRO A 42 -1.79 8.23 -16.60
CA PRO A 42 -2.86 7.88 -17.52
C PRO A 42 -4.19 7.72 -16.77
N LYS A 43 -5.28 8.25 -17.34
CA LYS A 43 -6.63 7.97 -16.83
C LYS A 43 -6.93 6.47 -16.96
N ILE A 44 -7.82 5.94 -16.10
CA ILE A 44 -8.14 4.50 -16.05
C ILE A 44 -8.52 3.92 -17.42
N LYS A 45 -9.32 4.61 -18.20
CA LYS A 45 -9.69 4.21 -19.57
C LYS A 45 -8.47 4.12 -20.51
N THR A 46 -7.50 5.01 -20.35
CA THR A 46 -6.25 5.01 -21.14
C THR A 46 -5.35 3.87 -20.67
N LEU A 47 -5.27 3.63 -19.35
CA LEU A 47 -4.49 2.53 -18.78
C LEU A 47 -5.02 1.18 -19.24
N GLN A 48 -6.34 0.99 -19.30
CA GLN A 48 -6.96 -0.20 -19.88
C GLN A 48 -6.60 -0.42 -21.35
N LYS A 49 -6.62 0.65 -22.19
CA LYS A 49 -6.19 0.55 -23.58
C LYS A 49 -4.72 0.13 -23.70
N ILE A 50 -3.84 0.71 -22.87
CA ILE A 50 -2.42 0.35 -22.83
C ILE A 50 -2.24 -1.11 -22.41
N ALA A 51 -2.95 -1.57 -21.37
CA ALA A 51 -2.90 -2.95 -20.89
C ALA A 51 -3.35 -3.94 -21.98
N ASN A 52 -4.46 -3.66 -22.65
CA ASN A 52 -4.98 -4.48 -23.74
C ASN A 52 -3.99 -4.54 -24.91
N SER A 53 -3.39 -3.41 -25.28
CA SER A 53 -2.38 -3.36 -26.37
C SER A 53 -1.08 -4.09 -26.02
N LEU A 54 -0.76 -4.18 -24.73
CA LEU A 54 0.36 -4.97 -24.22
C LEU A 54 0.00 -6.43 -23.95
N GLU A 55 -1.27 -6.81 -24.11
CA GLU A 55 -1.81 -8.16 -23.83
C GLU A 55 -1.53 -8.61 -22.38
N VAL A 56 -1.72 -7.69 -21.44
CA VAL A 56 -1.57 -7.97 -20.00
C VAL A 56 -2.81 -7.49 -19.23
N PRO A 57 -3.14 -8.13 -18.12
CA PRO A 57 -4.20 -7.61 -17.25
C PRO A 57 -3.80 -6.22 -16.72
N VAL A 58 -4.77 -5.31 -16.57
CA VAL A 58 -4.52 -3.93 -16.15
C VAL A 58 -3.84 -3.84 -14.78
N GLU A 59 -4.10 -4.80 -13.91
CA GLU A 59 -3.50 -4.96 -12.58
C GLU A 59 -1.97 -5.07 -12.65
N ARG A 60 -1.42 -5.60 -13.75
CA ARG A 60 0.03 -5.67 -13.97
C ARG A 60 0.66 -4.28 -14.14
N LEU A 61 -0.10 -3.30 -14.64
CA LEU A 61 0.35 -1.92 -14.83
C LEU A 61 0.05 -1.03 -13.63
N ILE A 62 -0.88 -1.41 -12.79
CA ILE A 62 -1.16 -0.68 -11.55
C ILE A 62 0.01 -0.96 -10.58
N PRO A 63 0.61 0.08 -9.96
CA PRO A 63 1.53 -0.15 -8.86
C PRO A 63 0.76 -1.00 -7.85
N HIS A 64 1.25 -2.20 -7.58
CA HIS A 64 0.90 -2.80 -6.32
C HIS A 64 1.52 -1.85 -5.29
N ASN A 65 0.77 -0.90 -4.78
CA ASN A 65 1.00 -0.48 -3.44
C ASN A 65 1.08 -1.80 -2.69
N LYS A 66 2.20 -2.08 -2.07
CA LYS A 66 2.24 -3.08 -1.02
C LYS A 66 1.38 -2.50 0.09
N THR A 67 0.06 -2.54 -0.13
CA THR A 67 -0.88 -2.26 0.93
C THR A 67 -0.57 -3.28 2.00
N CYS A 68 -0.53 -2.85 3.23
CA CYS A 68 -0.43 -3.77 4.36
C CYS A 68 -1.64 -4.72 4.41
N LEU A 69 -2.61 -4.53 3.50
CA LEU A 69 -3.77 -5.40 3.36
C LEU A 69 -3.36 -6.74 2.74
N PRO A 70 -3.82 -7.85 3.29
CA PRO A 70 -3.43 -9.19 2.87
C PRO A 70 -3.95 -9.52 1.47
N SER A 71 -3.10 -10.16 0.64
CA SER A 71 -3.54 -10.85 -0.57
C SER A 71 -4.51 -11.98 -0.20
N GLU A 72 -5.29 -12.51 -1.16
CA GLU A 72 -6.26 -13.57 -0.90
C GLU A 72 -5.65 -14.77 -0.13
N SER A 73 -4.45 -15.20 -0.50
CA SER A 73 -3.72 -16.26 0.23
C SER A 73 -3.37 -15.88 1.68
N LYS A 74 -3.03 -14.61 1.94
CA LYS A 74 -2.78 -14.13 3.30
C LYS A 74 -4.08 -14.00 4.09
N LYS A 75 -5.15 -13.55 3.43
CA LYS A 75 -6.49 -13.44 4.04
C LYS A 75 -6.96 -14.80 4.56
N GLN A 76 -6.85 -15.86 3.77
CA GLN A 76 -7.20 -17.21 4.18
C GLN A 76 -6.39 -17.69 5.40
N LYS A 77 -5.09 -17.40 5.44
CA LYS A 77 -4.25 -17.74 6.60
C LYS A 77 -4.69 -16.98 7.85
N LEU A 78 -4.95 -15.68 7.73
CA LEU A 78 -5.42 -14.84 8.83
C LEU A 78 -6.74 -15.35 9.40
N GLN A 79 -7.69 -15.70 8.54
CA GLN A 79 -8.99 -16.26 8.93
C GLN A 79 -8.83 -17.61 9.64
N SER A 80 -8.03 -18.52 9.07
CA SER A 80 -7.79 -19.84 9.68
C SER A 80 -7.17 -19.73 11.08
N ILE A 81 -6.24 -18.78 11.28
CA ILE A 81 -5.64 -18.54 12.60
C ILE A 81 -6.67 -17.91 13.55
N ALA A 82 -7.44 -16.93 13.07
CA ALA A 82 -8.47 -16.26 13.85
C ALA A 82 -9.56 -17.25 14.33
N ASP A 83 -10.03 -18.13 13.44
CA ASP A 83 -11.01 -19.17 13.77
C ASP A 83 -10.49 -20.15 14.79
N HIS A 84 -9.19 -20.52 14.69
CA HIS A 84 -8.57 -21.45 15.63
C HIS A 84 -8.49 -20.90 17.05
N TYR A 85 -8.11 -19.63 17.21
CA TYR A 85 -7.89 -19.04 18.53
C TYR A 85 -9.10 -18.31 19.10
N GLY A 86 -9.97 -17.78 18.25
CA GLY A 86 -11.18 -17.06 18.59
C GLY A 86 -10.96 -15.64 19.16
N PHE A 87 -12.04 -14.88 19.25
CA PHE A 87 -12.00 -13.45 19.61
C PHE A 87 -11.33 -13.17 20.96
N LYS A 88 -11.67 -13.95 21.99
CA LYS A 88 -11.15 -13.70 23.34
C LYS A 88 -9.62 -13.75 23.41
N LYS A 89 -9.02 -14.75 22.76
CA LYS A 89 -7.55 -14.88 22.75
C LYS A 89 -6.90 -13.84 21.85
N GLN A 90 -7.44 -13.63 20.64
CA GLN A 90 -6.88 -12.68 19.71
C GLN A 90 -6.99 -11.23 20.20
N SER A 91 -8.05 -10.86 20.91
CA SER A 91 -8.15 -9.52 21.49
C SER A 91 -7.11 -9.25 22.59
N MET A 92 -6.78 -10.26 23.38
CA MET A 92 -5.69 -10.15 24.39
C MET A 92 -4.33 -9.99 23.73
N ILE A 93 -4.03 -10.80 22.71
CA ILE A 93 -2.78 -10.68 21.94
C ILE A 93 -2.72 -9.30 21.25
N THR A 94 -3.82 -8.80 20.69
CA THR A 94 -3.87 -7.46 20.10
C THR A 94 -3.42 -6.37 21.07
N ILE A 95 -3.81 -6.45 22.34
CA ILE A 95 -3.38 -5.50 23.38
C ILE A 95 -1.86 -5.63 23.63
N GLU A 96 -1.34 -6.85 23.65
CA GLU A 96 0.07 -7.14 23.81
C GLU A 96 0.90 -6.52 22.66
N GLU A 97 0.55 -6.83 21.40
CA GLU A 97 1.25 -6.32 20.23
C GLU A 97 1.19 -4.78 20.11
N CYS A 98 0.05 -4.17 20.44
CA CYS A 98 -0.03 -2.71 20.52
C CYS A 98 0.93 -2.13 21.57
N SER A 99 1.15 -2.83 22.68
CA SER A 99 2.08 -2.42 23.74
C SER A 99 3.54 -2.58 23.29
N GLU A 100 3.87 -3.65 22.56
CA GLU A 100 5.21 -3.85 22.00
C GLU A 100 5.54 -2.78 20.95
N LEU A 101 4.62 -2.48 20.03
CA LEU A 101 4.78 -1.38 19.08
C LEU A 101 5.01 -0.05 19.77
N GLN A 102 4.24 0.26 20.83
CA GLN A 102 4.42 1.47 21.61
C GLN A 102 5.82 1.54 22.23
N LYS A 103 6.31 0.44 22.78
CA LYS A 103 7.67 0.36 23.37
C LYS A 103 8.74 0.60 22.31
N ALA A 104 8.62 -0.04 21.12
CA ALA A 104 9.55 0.11 20.01
C ALA A 104 9.63 1.57 19.53
N ILE A 105 8.48 2.23 19.35
CA ILE A 105 8.42 3.65 18.98
C ILE A 105 9.01 4.55 20.06
N CYS A 106 8.69 4.31 21.33
CA CYS A 106 9.24 5.08 22.44
C CYS A 106 10.77 4.91 22.57
N LYS A 107 11.28 3.71 22.30
CA LYS A 107 12.74 3.48 22.27
C LYS A 107 13.39 4.28 21.15
N TRP A 108 12.82 4.26 19.95
CA TRP A 108 13.27 5.05 18.80
C TRP A 108 13.40 6.55 19.15
N HIS A 109 12.35 7.15 19.71
CA HIS A 109 12.36 8.57 20.09
C HIS A 109 13.40 8.93 21.15
N ARG A 110 13.65 8.05 22.11
CA ARG A 110 14.68 8.27 23.13
C ARG A 110 16.09 8.28 22.56
N GLU A 111 16.33 7.47 21.53
CA GLU A 111 17.68 7.30 21.01
C GLU A 111 18.02 8.30 19.89
N ARG A 112 17.03 8.86 19.18
CA ARG A 112 17.27 9.62 17.95
C ARG A 112 16.54 10.97 17.81
N GLY A 113 15.60 11.31 18.64
CA GLY A 113 14.79 12.52 18.46
C GLY A 113 13.95 12.49 17.16
N ASP A 114 13.49 13.68 16.70
CA ASP A 114 12.54 13.87 15.59
C ASP A 114 13.10 13.65 14.16
N TYR A 115 14.17 12.89 13.97
CA TYR A 115 14.74 12.68 12.63
C TYR A 115 13.97 11.63 11.84
N ARG A 116 13.73 11.94 10.54
CA ARG A 116 13.16 10.99 9.58
C ARG A 116 13.98 9.71 9.54
N LEU A 117 13.30 8.57 9.48
CA LEU A 117 13.88 7.24 9.29
C LEU A 117 14.69 7.19 7.99
N SER A 118 16.00 7.44 8.02
CA SER A 118 16.87 7.23 6.89
C SER A 118 17.40 5.79 6.89
N GLU A 119 17.54 5.20 5.71
CA GLU A 119 17.99 3.81 5.54
C GLU A 119 19.38 3.50 6.12
N SER A 120 20.16 4.54 6.42
CA SER A 120 21.57 4.41 6.81
C SER A 120 21.84 4.43 8.31
N SER A 121 20.86 4.63 9.16
CA SER A 121 21.09 4.78 10.60
C SER A 121 20.18 3.87 11.44
N GLY A 122 20.73 2.80 12.01
CA GLY A 122 20.14 1.92 13.02
C GLY A 122 19.21 0.85 12.44
N CYS A 123 19.80 -0.17 11.87
CA CYS A 123 19.09 -1.33 11.33
C CYS A 123 18.17 -1.96 12.38
N ASP A 124 18.59 -2.00 13.63
CA ASP A 124 17.91 -2.78 14.67
C ASP A 124 16.60 -2.15 15.16
N GLU A 125 16.58 -0.83 15.45
CA GLU A 125 15.37 -0.16 15.96
C GLU A 125 14.29 0.00 14.88
N ARG A 126 14.71 0.30 13.64
CA ARG A 126 13.77 0.35 12.51
C ARG A 126 13.16 -1.02 12.25
N THR A 127 13.97 -2.07 12.34
CA THR A 127 13.51 -3.44 12.15
C THR A 127 12.53 -3.84 13.24
N ALA A 128 12.80 -3.51 14.49
CA ALA A 128 11.89 -3.76 15.60
C ALA A 128 10.51 -3.06 15.38
N ILE A 129 10.50 -1.78 14.96
CA ILE A 129 9.22 -1.12 14.65
C ILE A 129 8.48 -1.79 13.50
N ILE A 130 9.19 -2.29 12.48
CA ILE A 130 8.57 -2.98 11.35
C ILE A 130 7.96 -4.31 11.78
N ASP A 131 8.63 -5.06 12.63
CA ASP A 131 8.16 -6.34 13.17
C ASP A 131 6.87 -6.11 13.99
N GLU A 132 6.90 -5.20 14.95
CA GLU A 132 5.71 -4.90 15.77
C GLU A 132 4.55 -4.31 14.96
N LEU A 133 4.83 -3.50 13.92
CA LEU A 133 3.80 -3.02 12.99
C LEU A 133 3.16 -4.19 12.22
N ALA A 134 3.94 -5.19 11.82
CA ALA A 134 3.41 -6.36 11.13
C ALA A 134 2.47 -7.15 12.05
N ASP A 135 2.83 -7.34 13.33
CA ASP A 135 2.02 -8.06 14.29
C ASP A 135 0.72 -7.31 14.61
N VAL A 136 0.78 -6.01 14.85
CA VAL A 136 -0.43 -5.17 15.03
C VAL A 136 -1.35 -5.23 13.80
N ILE A 137 -0.81 -5.18 12.59
CA ILE A 137 -1.61 -5.28 11.35
C ILE A 137 -2.26 -6.66 11.23
N ILE A 138 -1.54 -7.73 11.55
CA ILE A 138 -2.08 -9.10 11.58
C ILE A 138 -3.23 -9.18 12.56
N MET A 139 -3.03 -8.73 13.79
CA MET A 139 -4.05 -8.76 14.83
C MET A 139 -5.27 -7.90 14.47
N ALA A 140 -5.07 -6.68 13.97
CA ALA A 140 -6.16 -5.81 13.53
C ALA A 140 -7.03 -6.48 12.47
N ASN A 141 -6.42 -7.13 11.46
CA ASN A 141 -7.18 -7.87 10.43
C ASN A 141 -7.94 -9.08 11.00
N GLN A 142 -7.36 -9.80 11.97
CA GLN A 142 -8.02 -10.94 12.61
C GLN A 142 -9.21 -10.49 13.47
N ILE A 143 -9.08 -9.40 14.23
CA ILE A 143 -10.17 -8.83 15.01
C ILE A 143 -11.29 -8.33 14.10
N THR A 144 -10.96 -7.61 13.01
CA THR A 144 -11.93 -7.15 12.02
C THR A 144 -12.73 -8.32 11.44
N TYR A 145 -12.08 -9.40 11.06
CA TYR A 145 -12.72 -10.62 10.57
C TYR A 145 -13.63 -11.27 11.64
N LEU A 146 -13.13 -11.42 12.87
CA LEU A 146 -13.89 -12.06 13.96
C LEU A 146 -15.12 -11.25 14.38
N LEU A 147 -15.12 -9.96 14.12
CA LEU A 147 -16.28 -9.06 14.32
C LEU A 147 -17.19 -9.01 13.09
N SER A 148 -16.80 -9.59 11.95
CA SER A 148 -17.47 -9.45 10.64
C SER A 148 -17.68 -7.98 10.27
N ALA A 149 -16.70 -7.13 10.53
CA ALA A 149 -16.77 -5.66 10.46
C ALA A 149 -15.86 -5.07 9.39
N GLU A 150 -15.56 -5.82 8.31
CA GLU A 150 -14.63 -5.38 7.26
C GLU A 150 -15.11 -4.09 6.57
N ASP A 151 -16.38 -4.03 6.23
CA ASP A 151 -16.96 -2.88 5.53
C ASP A 151 -17.04 -1.66 6.45
N GLU A 152 -17.53 -1.85 7.70
CA GLU A 152 -17.62 -0.77 8.67
C GLU A 152 -16.25 -0.19 9.04
N VAL A 153 -15.23 -1.04 9.18
CA VAL A 153 -13.86 -0.59 9.44
C VAL A 153 -13.31 0.18 8.24
N SER A 154 -13.58 -0.28 7.01
CA SER A 154 -13.17 0.40 5.79
C SER A 154 -13.77 1.80 5.68
N GLU A 155 -15.09 1.93 5.88
CA GLU A 155 -15.79 3.22 5.88
C GLU A 155 -15.27 4.17 6.96
N GLN A 156 -15.00 3.64 8.16
CA GLN A 156 -14.42 4.44 9.24
C GLN A 156 -12.99 4.91 8.95
N ILE A 157 -12.19 4.11 8.23
CA ILE A 157 -10.86 4.51 7.78
C ILE A 157 -10.97 5.69 6.81
N GLU A 158 -11.81 5.61 5.78
CA GLU A 158 -12.03 6.69 4.82
C GLU A 158 -12.49 7.97 5.51
N PHE A 159 -13.51 7.88 6.36
CA PHE A 159 -14.00 9.04 7.12
C PHE A 159 -12.91 9.72 7.98
N LYS A 160 -12.07 8.91 8.63
CA LYS A 160 -10.98 9.44 9.47
C LYS A 160 -9.87 10.08 8.63
N LEU A 161 -9.54 9.50 7.46
CA LEU A 161 -8.56 10.06 6.53
C LEU A 161 -9.02 11.40 5.98
N ASP A 162 -10.26 11.51 5.52
CA ASP A 162 -10.83 12.76 5.03
C ASP A 162 -10.86 13.85 6.10
N ARG A 163 -11.14 13.47 7.35
CA ARG A 163 -11.08 14.39 8.49
C ARG A 163 -9.66 14.88 8.76
N GLN A 164 -8.65 14.02 8.62
CA GLN A 164 -7.25 14.41 8.79
C GLN A 164 -6.79 15.35 7.66
N LEU A 165 -7.16 15.06 6.41
CA LEU A 165 -6.85 15.92 5.28
C LEU A 165 -7.43 17.32 5.45
N ARG A 166 -8.69 17.44 5.86
CA ARG A 166 -9.32 18.76 6.14
C ARG A 166 -8.56 19.54 7.21
N ARG A 167 -8.14 18.91 8.31
CA ARG A 167 -7.34 19.57 9.35
C ARG A 167 -6.00 20.07 8.82
N MET A 168 -5.33 19.28 7.99
CA MET A 168 -4.06 19.70 7.36
C MET A 168 -4.25 20.89 6.41
N GLU A 169 -5.39 20.98 5.71
CA GLU A 169 -5.72 22.12 4.85
C GLU A 169 -5.99 23.37 5.69
N GLU A 170 -6.71 23.24 6.81
CA GLU A 170 -6.96 24.33 7.77
C GLU A 170 -5.66 24.86 8.37
N GLU A 171 -4.76 23.99 8.83
CA GLU A 171 -3.46 24.34 9.40
C GLU A 171 -2.51 25.04 8.40
N ASN A 172 -2.67 24.80 7.10
CA ASN A 172 -1.86 25.44 6.05
C ASN A 172 -2.46 26.80 5.58
N ALA A 173 -3.67 27.14 6.01
CA ALA A 173 -4.36 28.37 5.61
C ALA A 173 -4.13 29.52 6.63
N ASP A 174 -3.60 29.21 7.81
CA ASP A 174 -3.18 30.15 8.87
C ASP A 174 -1.66 30.46 8.75
#